data_ada6957b242ab23e8e617baa6f1a301f
#
_entry.id   ada6957b242ab23e8e617baa6f1a301f
#
_cell.length_a   1.000
_cell.length_b   1.000
_cell.length_c   1.000
_cell.angle_alpha   90.00
_cell.angle_beta   90.00
_cell.angle_gamma   90.00
#
_symmetry.space_group_name_H-M   'P 1'
#
loop_
_entity.id
_entity.type
_entity.pdbx_description
1 polymer ?
#
loop_
_entity_poly.entity_id
_entity_poly.type
_entity_poly.pdbx_seq_one_letter_code
_entity_poly.pdbx_strand_id
1 'polypeptide(L)'
;MILVLEFFYYVFFASVVFVYGIGMNRAFMISEHPRKLFNGALKMFISVSSSTAISYLVADRILLRVHMTELYPLVAVLIFSSISIFIESVVRITTKKSASEYTVSILSVLLGISEGATILEAVLISCFSICAFLISIFVLYMIRKKFSNKVGLVLISISVILLALHFVNVSWFSYVGGMLQ
;
A
#
# COMPACT_ATOMS: atom_id res chain seq x y z
N MET A 1 5.61 -17.94 -12.27
CA MET A 1 6.64 -17.95 -11.22
C MET A 1 7.08 -16.53 -10.87
N ILE A 2 7.35 -15.66 -11.85
CA ILE A 2 7.75 -14.25 -11.66
C ILE A 2 6.73 -13.47 -10.83
N LEU A 3 5.45 -13.52 -11.17
CA LEU A 3 4.38 -12.77 -10.49
C LEU A 3 4.23 -13.14 -8.99
N VAL A 4 4.49 -14.39 -8.63
CA VAL A 4 4.47 -14.82 -7.22
C VAL A 4 5.68 -14.26 -6.47
N LEU A 5 6.83 -14.19 -7.12
CA LEU A 5 8.05 -13.60 -6.54
C LEU A 5 7.87 -12.10 -6.32
N GLU A 6 7.31 -11.39 -7.30
CA GLU A 6 6.97 -9.98 -7.21
C GLU A 6 5.96 -9.70 -6.08
N PHE A 7 4.92 -10.54 -5.96
CA PHE A 7 3.96 -10.44 -4.86
C PHE A 7 4.67 -10.51 -3.49
N PHE A 8 5.53 -11.52 -3.27
CA PHE A 8 6.27 -11.65 -2.02
C PHE A 8 7.23 -10.47 -1.80
N TYR A 9 7.87 -9.98 -2.86
CA TYR A 9 8.76 -8.82 -2.78
C TYR A 9 8.01 -7.58 -2.32
N TYR A 10 6.92 -7.20 -2.97
CA TYR A 10 6.18 -5.97 -2.63
C TYR A 10 5.36 -6.09 -1.34
N VAL A 11 4.97 -7.29 -0.94
CA VAL A 11 4.23 -7.49 0.32
C VAL A 11 5.15 -7.45 1.53
N PHE A 12 6.35 -8.03 1.46
CA PHE A 12 7.22 -8.17 2.62
C PHE A 12 8.47 -7.30 2.55
N PHE A 13 9.13 -7.21 1.41
CA PHE A 13 10.43 -6.55 1.30
C PHE A 13 10.36 -5.09 0.89
N ALA A 14 9.55 -4.73 -0.08
CA ALA A 14 9.32 -3.34 -0.51
C ALA A 14 8.01 -2.77 0.03
N SER A 15 7.48 -3.33 1.12
CA SER A 15 6.21 -2.93 1.68
C SER A 15 6.29 -1.54 2.31
N VAL A 16 5.42 -0.64 1.87
CA VAL A 16 5.27 0.70 2.45
C VAL A 16 4.93 0.63 3.95
N VAL A 17 4.20 -0.39 4.37
CA VAL A 17 3.75 -0.55 5.75
C VAL A 17 4.82 -1.20 6.62
N PHE A 18 5.41 -2.32 6.15
CA PHE A 18 6.36 -3.09 6.97
C PHE A 18 7.76 -2.49 6.99
N VAL A 19 8.21 -1.87 5.90
CA VAL A 19 9.56 -1.28 5.83
C VAL A 19 9.56 0.14 6.36
N TYR A 20 8.61 0.96 5.95
CA TYR A 20 8.56 2.39 6.30
C TYR A 20 7.63 2.69 7.49
N GLY A 21 6.85 1.72 7.97
CA GLY A 21 5.90 1.91 9.06
C GLY A 21 4.73 2.84 8.74
N ILE A 22 4.59 3.25 7.46
CA ILE A 22 3.59 4.22 7.04
C ILE A 22 2.20 3.56 7.04
N GLY A 23 1.24 4.19 7.72
CA GLY A 23 -0.10 3.63 7.88
C GLY A 23 -0.27 2.68 9.06
N MET A 24 0.81 2.36 9.79
CA MET A 24 0.76 1.45 10.95
C MET A 24 -0.19 1.94 12.04
N ASN A 25 -0.22 3.25 12.32
CA ASN A 25 -1.14 3.84 13.28
C ASN A 25 -2.60 3.57 12.88
N ARG A 26 -2.91 3.69 11.59
CA ARG A 26 -4.25 3.41 11.07
C ARG A 26 -4.57 1.91 11.12
N ALA A 27 -3.62 1.07 10.73
CA ALA A 27 -3.73 -0.38 10.85
C ALA A 27 -3.99 -0.81 12.30
N PHE A 28 -3.32 -0.16 13.25
CA PHE A 28 -3.51 -0.40 14.68
C PHE A 28 -4.93 -0.05 15.15
N MET A 29 -5.48 1.10 14.74
CA MET A 29 -6.86 1.48 15.07
C MET A 29 -7.89 0.53 14.47
N ILE A 30 -7.70 0.12 13.21
CA ILE A 30 -8.63 -0.77 12.50
C ILE A 30 -8.56 -2.19 13.05
N SER A 31 -7.41 -2.63 13.55
CA SER A 31 -7.23 -3.96 14.13
C SER A 31 -8.13 -4.26 15.33
N GLU A 32 -8.76 -3.26 15.95
CA GLU A 32 -9.78 -3.46 16.98
C GLU A 32 -11.07 -4.11 16.44
N HIS A 33 -11.47 -3.75 15.22
CA HIS A 33 -12.72 -4.20 14.63
C HIS A 33 -12.53 -4.66 13.16
N PRO A 34 -11.84 -5.79 12.92
CA PRO A 34 -11.47 -6.22 11.57
C PRO A 34 -12.66 -6.53 10.65
N ARG A 35 -13.84 -6.82 11.21
CA ARG A 35 -15.05 -7.05 10.41
C ARG A 35 -15.52 -5.83 9.59
N LYS A 36 -15.14 -4.63 10.01
CA LYS A 36 -15.46 -3.39 9.28
C LYS A 36 -14.51 -3.13 8.11
N LEU A 37 -13.44 -3.93 8.00
CA LEU A 37 -12.38 -3.75 7.02
C LEU A 37 -12.82 -4.12 5.60
N PHE A 38 -13.67 -5.14 5.44
CA PHE A 38 -13.97 -5.71 4.12
C PHE A 38 -14.51 -4.69 3.11
N ASN A 39 -15.48 -3.87 3.53
CA ASN A 39 -16.04 -2.84 2.65
C ASN A 39 -15.00 -1.72 2.35
N GLY A 40 -14.15 -1.38 3.33
CA GLY A 40 -13.08 -0.42 3.14
C GLY A 40 -11.99 -0.95 2.21
N ALA A 41 -11.62 -2.22 2.34
CA ALA A 41 -10.62 -2.87 1.50
C ALA A 41 -11.03 -2.88 0.02
N LEU A 42 -12.28 -3.25 -0.27
CA LEU A 42 -12.80 -3.25 -1.64
C LEU A 42 -12.75 -1.84 -2.26
N LYS A 43 -13.15 -0.83 -1.49
CA LYS A 43 -13.05 0.58 -1.92
C LYS A 43 -11.61 0.95 -2.23
N MET A 44 -10.66 0.60 -1.33
CA MET A 44 -9.23 0.90 -1.53
C MET A 44 -8.70 0.26 -2.82
N PHE A 45 -8.99 -1.02 -3.06
CA PHE A 45 -8.56 -1.71 -4.28
C PHE A 45 -9.08 -1.01 -5.55
N ILE A 46 -10.37 -0.68 -5.60
CA ILE A 46 -10.97 -0.02 -6.76
C ILE A 46 -10.39 1.39 -6.94
N SER A 47 -10.26 2.15 -5.86
CA SER A 47 -9.74 3.52 -5.89
C SER A 47 -8.29 3.55 -6.34
N VAL A 48 -7.44 2.69 -5.77
CA VAL A 48 -6.01 2.66 -6.07
C VAL A 48 -5.76 2.12 -7.47
N SER A 49 -6.36 1.01 -7.88
CA SER A 49 -6.14 0.45 -9.22
C SER A 49 -6.60 1.40 -10.32
N SER A 50 -7.75 2.03 -10.18
CA SER A 50 -8.23 3.02 -11.16
C SER A 50 -7.34 4.28 -11.18
N SER A 51 -6.94 4.78 -10.01
CA SER A 51 -6.06 5.94 -9.90
C SER A 51 -4.68 5.68 -10.47
N THR A 52 -4.09 4.50 -10.19
CA THR A 52 -2.77 4.12 -10.73
C THR A 52 -2.82 4.03 -12.25
N ALA A 53 -3.84 3.36 -12.81
CA ALA A 53 -3.98 3.22 -14.25
C ALA A 53 -4.08 4.59 -14.95
N ILE A 54 -4.93 5.48 -14.45
CA ILE A 54 -5.11 6.82 -15.05
C ILE A 54 -3.86 7.67 -14.85
N SER A 55 -3.26 7.66 -13.65
CA SER A 55 -2.05 8.44 -13.37
C SER A 55 -0.87 7.99 -14.21
N TYR A 56 -0.72 6.68 -14.41
CA TYR A 56 0.31 6.12 -15.29
C TYR A 56 0.11 6.58 -16.75
N LEU A 57 -1.13 6.51 -17.27
CA LEU A 57 -1.44 7.00 -18.61
C LEU A 57 -1.14 8.49 -18.79
N VAL A 58 -1.47 9.31 -17.79
CA VAL A 58 -1.18 10.76 -17.82
C VAL A 58 0.32 10.99 -17.75
N ALA A 59 1.05 10.26 -16.92
CA ALA A 59 2.51 10.36 -16.84
C ALA A 59 3.17 10.00 -18.16
N ASP A 60 2.80 8.86 -18.75
CA ASP A 60 3.38 8.34 -20.00
C ASP A 60 2.99 9.18 -21.22
N ARG A 61 1.73 9.60 -21.34
CA ARG A 61 1.22 10.25 -22.56
C ARG A 61 1.33 11.77 -22.56
N ILE A 62 1.27 12.40 -21.39
CA ILE A 62 1.24 13.86 -21.25
C ILE A 62 2.58 14.36 -20.70
N LEU A 63 2.99 13.90 -19.51
CA LEU A 63 4.17 14.44 -18.83
C LEU A 63 5.47 14.17 -19.62
N LEU A 64 5.62 12.97 -20.16
CA LEU A 64 6.78 12.64 -21.00
C LEU A 64 6.87 13.53 -22.25
N ARG A 65 5.74 13.87 -22.89
CA ARG A 65 5.74 14.72 -24.08
C ARG A 65 6.08 16.19 -23.78
N VAL A 66 5.73 16.65 -22.59
CA VAL A 66 5.97 18.05 -22.17
C VAL A 66 7.33 18.18 -21.44
N HIS A 67 8.09 17.10 -21.30
CA HIS A 67 9.36 17.05 -20.55
C HIS A 67 9.22 17.49 -19.07
N MET A 68 8.04 17.27 -18.46
CA MET A 68 7.73 17.61 -17.06
C MET A 68 7.53 16.35 -16.21
N THR A 69 8.37 15.36 -16.40
CA THR A 69 8.27 14.07 -15.67
C THR A 69 8.36 14.24 -14.16
N GLU A 70 9.06 15.26 -13.66
CA GLU A 70 9.21 15.53 -12.23
C GLU A 70 7.87 15.86 -11.53
N LEU A 71 6.85 16.27 -12.30
CA LEU A 71 5.53 16.57 -11.76
C LEU A 71 4.63 15.35 -11.53
N TYR A 72 5.09 14.13 -11.88
CA TYR A 72 4.26 12.94 -11.77
C TYR A 72 3.68 12.71 -10.35
N PRO A 73 4.39 12.98 -9.23
CA PRO A 73 3.82 12.73 -7.91
C PRO A 73 2.65 13.68 -7.61
N LEU A 74 2.77 14.95 -8.01
CA LEU A 74 1.71 15.93 -7.81
C LEU A 74 0.46 15.55 -8.61
N VAL A 75 0.63 15.20 -9.88
CA VAL A 75 -0.47 14.77 -10.74
C VAL A 75 -1.13 13.50 -10.22
N ALA A 76 -0.33 12.52 -9.77
CA ALA A 76 -0.84 11.28 -9.19
C ALA A 76 -1.70 11.54 -7.94
N VAL A 77 -1.27 12.43 -7.05
CA VAL A 77 -2.03 12.81 -5.86
C VAL A 77 -3.35 13.51 -6.22
N LEU A 78 -3.34 14.40 -7.21
CA LEU A 78 -4.55 15.08 -7.67
C LEU A 78 -5.56 14.09 -8.29
N ILE A 79 -5.10 13.19 -9.16
CA ILE A 79 -5.93 12.16 -9.78
C ILE A 79 -6.50 11.23 -8.72
N PHE A 80 -5.64 10.72 -7.81
CA PHE A 80 -6.07 9.85 -6.73
C PHE A 80 -7.11 10.53 -5.84
N SER A 81 -6.89 11.78 -5.43
CA SER A 81 -7.82 12.52 -4.58
C SER A 81 -9.17 12.69 -5.25
N SER A 82 -9.19 13.04 -6.54
CA SER A 82 -10.43 13.20 -7.31
C SER A 82 -11.21 11.89 -7.41
N ILE A 83 -10.54 10.79 -7.76
CA ILE A 83 -11.17 9.48 -7.88
C ILE A 83 -11.64 8.96 -6.51
N SER A 84 -10.84 9.13 -5.47
CA SER A 84 -11.19 8.69 -4.12
C SER A 84 -12.41 9.43 -3.58
N ILE A 85 -12.52 10.75 -3.80
CA ILE A 85 -13.69 11.55 -3.41
C ILE A 85 -14.93 11.10 -4.20
N PHE A 86 -14.78 10.85 -5.49
CA PHE A 86 -15.86 10.35 -6.31
C PHE A 86 -16.39 8.99 -5.83
N ILE A 87 -15.49 8.03 -5.62
CA ILE A 87 -15.86 6.70 -5.12
C ILE A 87 -16.45 6.79 -3.71
N GLU A 88 -15.90 7.64 -2.84
CA GLU A 88 -16.46 7.86 -1.50
C GLU A 88 -17.88 8.40 -1.57
N SER A 89 -18.14 9.35 -2.45
CA SER A 89 -19.49 9.91 -2.65
C SER A 89 -20.47 8.82 -3.09
N VAL A 90 -20.09 7.97 -4.03
CA VAL A 90 -20.91 6.83 -4.49
C VAL A 90 -21.14 5.82 -3.35
N VAL A 91 -20.09 5.44 -2.63
CA VAL A 91 -20.18 4.49 -1.50
C VAL A 91 -21.03 5.08 -0.37
N ARG A 92 -20.88 6.35 -0.06
CA ARG A 92 -21.66 7.04 0.98
C ARG A 92 -23.13 7.09 0.70
N ILE A 93 -23.51 7.31 -0.57
CA ILE A 93 -24.92 7.26 -1.00
C ILE A 93 -25.48 5.85 -0.81
N THR A 94 -24.68 4.82 -1.11
CA THR A 94 -25.12 3.42 -1.09
C THR A 94 -25.11 2.82 0.33
N THR A 95 -24.06 3.08 1.13
CA THR A 95 -23.82 2.38 2.41
C THR A 95 -23.97 3.26 3.65
N LYS A 96 -24.14 4.58 3.50
CA LYS A 96 -24.19 5.59 4.59
C LYS A 96 -22.98 5.56 5.55
N LYS A 97 -21.86 4.96 5.14
CA LYS A 97 -20.64 4.87 5.93
C LYS A 97 -19.50 5.58 5.22
N SER A 98 -18.74 6.39 5.96
CA SER A 98 -17.52 7.02 5.49
C SER A 98 -16.32 6.12 5.74
N ALA A 99 -15.45 5.95 4.77
CA ALA A 99 -14.19 5.24 4.91
C ALA A 99 -13.07 6.11 4.28
N SER A 100 -12.33 6.82 5.12
CA SER A 100 -11.21 7.65 4.69
C SER A 100 -9.88 6.98 5.05
N GLU A 101 -9.15 6.51 4.05
CA GLU A 101 -7.87 5.81 4.24
C GLU A 101 -6.82 6.26 3.20
N TYR A 102 -6.60 7.57 3.15
CA TYR A 102 -5.84 8.20 2.07
C TYR A 102 -4.34 7.92 2.07
N THR A 103 -3.68 7.83 3.24
CA THR A 103 -2.21 7.85 3.29
C THR A 103 -1.56 6.64 2.64
N VAL A 104 -2.01 5.43 2.99
CA VAL A 104 -1.45 4.20 2.42
C VAL A 104 -1.82 4.08 0.94
N SER A 105 -3.05 4.46 0.58
CA SER A 105 -3.54 4.39 -0.79
C SER A 105 -2.77 5.32 -1.73
N ILE A 106 -2.49 6.55 -1.31
CA ILE A 106 -1.67 7.51 -2.08
C ILE A 106 -0.27 6.95 -2.32
N LEU A 107 0.37 6.43 -1.26
CA LEU A 107 1.71 5.87 -1.37
C LEU A 107 1.75 4.62 -2.25
N SER A 108 0.70 3.79 -2.21
CA SER A 108 0.57 2.63 -3.10
C SER A 108 0.47 3.05 -4.57
N VAL A 109 -0.27 4.13 -4.87
CA VAL A 109 -0.35 4.70 -6.23
C VAL A 109 1.02 5.22 -6.67
N LEU A 110 1.70 6.00 -5.81
CA LEU A 110 3.02 6.54 -6.13
C LEU A 110 4.05 5.43 -6.35
N LEU A 111 4.06 4.40 -5.50
CA LEU A 111 4.94 3.25 -5.66
C LEU A 111 4.68 2.52 -6.99
N GLY A 112 3.41 2.27 -7.32
CA GLY A 112 3.06 1.63 -8.59
C GLY A 112 3.54 2.40 -9.81
N ILE A 113 3.42 3.74 -9.80
CA ILE A 113 3.86 4.57 -10.93
C ILE A 113 5.39 4.67 -11.00
N SER A 114 6.07 4.74 -9.85
CA SER A 114 7.53 4.88 -9.81
C SER A 114 8.28 3.61 -10.23
N GLU A 115 7.72 2.44 -9.97
CA GLU A 115 8.39 1.17 -10.20
C GLU A 115 7.83 0.37 -11.37
N GLY A 116 6.59 0.65 -11.80
CA GLY A 116 5.97 -0.06 -12.92
C GLY A 116 6.50 0.37 -14.28
N ALA A 117 7.04 -0.56 -15.06
CA ALA A 117 7.46 -0.32 -16.45
C ALA A 117 6.26 -0.31 -17.42
N THR A 118 5.17 -0.97 -17.06
CA THR A 118 3.92 -1.03 -17.83
C THR A 118 2.72 -0.67 -16.98
N ILE A 119 1.60 -0.27 -17.60
CA ILE A 119 0.35 0.03 -16.87
C ILE A 119 -0.09 -1.15 -15.99
N LEU A 120 0.05 -2.36 -16.52
CA LEU A 120 -0.38 -3.56 -15.81
C LEU A 120 0.50 -3.83 -14.60
N GLU A 121 1.81 -3.69 -14.73
CA GLU A 121 2.76 -3.81 -13.62
C GLU A 121 2.51 -2.73 -12.57
N ALA A 122 2.34 -1.47 -12.96
CA ALA A 122 2.03 -0.38 -12.05
C ALA A 122 0.78 -0.67 -11.20
N VAL A 123 -0.29 -1.17 -11.82
CA VAL A 123 -1.53 -1.56 -11.12
C VAL A 123 -1.30 -2.77 -10.22
N LEU A 124 -0.54 -3.78 -10.64
CA LEU A 124 -0.23 -4.95 -9.82
C LEU A 124 0.59 -4.57 -8.58
N ILE A 125 1.65 -3.78 -8.75
CA ILE A 125 2.49 -3.29 -7.64
C ILE A 125 1.65 -2.53 -6.62
N SER A 126 0.79 -1.62 -7.07
CA SER A 126 -0.09 -0.87 -6.17
C SER A 126 -1.10 -1.76 -5.45
N CYS A 127 -1.65 -2.78 -6.12
CA CYS A 127 -2.52 -3.78 -5.50
C CYS A 127 -1.76 -4.62 -4.46
N PHE A 128 -0.53 -5.04 -4.74
CA PHE A 128 0.30 -5.79 -3.79
C PHE A 128 0.62 -4.96 -2.54
N SER A 129 0.87 -3.66 -2.70
CA SER A 129 1.08 -2.75 -1.57
C SER A 129 -0.17 -2.65 -0.67
N ILE A 130 -1.38 -2.66 -1.24
CA ILE A 130 -2.61 -2.71 -0.44
C ILE A 130 -2.76 -4.07 0.24
N CYS A 131 -2.43 -5.18 -0.43
CA CYS A 131 -2.42 -6.50 0.21
C CYS A 131 -1.49 -6.53 1.43
N ALA A 132 -0.31 -5.92 1.34
CA ALA A 132 0.61 -5.79 2.46
C ALA A 132 -0.03 -5.04 3.65
N PHE A 133 -0.75 -3.95 3.37
CA PHE A 133 -1.49 -3.22 4.40
C PHE A 133 -2.58 -4.09 5.06
N LEU A 134 -3.35 -4.84 4.29
CA LEU A 134 -4.37 -5.73 4.84
C LEU A 134 -3.77 -6.85 5.68
N ILE A 135 -2.65 -7.43 5.23
CA ILE A 135 -1.90 -8.43 5.99
C ILE A 135 -1.39 -7.84 7.31
N SER A 136 -0.88 -6.60 7.29
CA SER A 136 -0.41 -5.94 8.51
C SER A 136 -1.51 -5.78 9.55
N ILE A 137 -2.74 -5.42 9.14
CA ILE A 137 -3.89 -5.31 10.03
C ILE A 137 -4.22 -6.67 10.66
N PHE A 138 -4.18 -7.74 9.87
CA PHE A 138 -4.43 -9.09 10.37
C PHE A 138 -3.36 -9.53 11.38
N VAL A 139 -2.09 -9.28 11.10
CA VAL A 139 -0.98 -9.56 12.03
C VAL A 139 -1.16 -8.79 13.34
N LEU A 140 -1.48 -7.49 13.26
CA LEU A 140 -1.75 -6.67 14.43
C LEU A 140 -2.93 -7.17 15.26
N TYR A 141 -4.00 -7.60 14.62
CA TYR A 141 -5.16 -8.21 15.31
C TYR A 141 -4.76 -9.47 16.09
N MET A 142 -3.95 -10.35 15.49
CA MET A 142 -3.47 -11.57 16.15
C MET A 142 -2.59 -11.26 17.36
N ILE A 143 -1.68 -10.28 17.23
CA ILE A 143 -0.81 -9.82 18.32
C ILE A 143 -1.64 -9.26 19.47
N ARG A 144 -2.60 -8.38 19.18
CA ARG A 144 -3.50 -7.79 20.19
C ARG A 144 -4.29 -8.85 20.94
N LYS A 145 -4.81 -9.83 20.23
CA LYS A 145 -5.55 -10.94 20.84
C LYS A 145 -4.67 -11.74 21.79
N LYS A 146 -3.39 -11.97 21.45
CA LYS A 146 -2.44 -12.71 22.27
C LYS A 146 -2.05 -11.96 23.56
N PHE A 147 -1.86 -10.65 23.46
CA PHE A 147 -1.37 -9.82 24.59
C PHE A 147 -2.48 -9.13 25.39
N SER A 148 -3.74 -9.55 25.24
CA SER A 148 -4.88 -9.01 25.99
C SER A 148 -4.92 -7.47 26.05
N ASN A 149 -4.73 -6.82 24.91
CA ASN A 149 -4.79 -5.35 24.72
C ASN A 149 -3.77 -4.52 25.57
N LYS A 150 -2.70 -5.11 26.09
CA LYS A 150 -1.60 -4.35 26.69
C LYS A 150 -0.83 -3.62 25.61
N VAL A 151 -1.17 -2.35 25.37
CA VAL A 151 -0.65 -1.53 24.28
C VAL A 151 0.88 -1.54 24.19
N GLY A 152 1.57 -1.46 25.33
CA GLY A 152 3.04 -1.50 25.36
C GLY A 152 3.64 -2.79 24.79
N LEU A 153 3.08 -3.95 25.13
CA LEU A 153 3.55 -5.23 24.60
C LEU A 153 3.25 -5.40 23.12
N VAL A 154 2.13 -4.85 22.64
CA VAL A 154 1.77 -4.85 21.22
C VAL A 154 2.78 -4.01 20.44
N LEU A 155 3.11 -2.81 20.92
CA LEU A 155 4.10 -1.92 20.27
C LEU A 155 5.48 -2.55 20.22
N ILE A 156 5.95 -3.17 21.31
CA ILE A 156 7.24 -3.90 21.34
C ILE A 156 7.23 -5.03 20.31
N SER A 157 6.16 -5.83 20.25
CA SER A 157 6.07 -6.93 19.29
C SER A 157 6.09 -6.44 17.85
N ILE A 158 5.44 -5.33 17.54
CA ILE A 158 5.46 -4.70 16.22
C ILE A 158 6.89 -4.23 15.88
N SER A 159 7.55 -3.55 16.81
CA SER A 159 8.93 -3.07 16.62
C SER A 159 9.89 -4.22 16.33
N VAL A 160 9.75 -5.34 17.04
CA VAL A 160 10.58 -6.53 16.80
C VAL A 160 10.31 -7.13 15.41
N ILE A 161 9.04 -7.22 14.98
CA ILE A 161 8.70 -7.73 13.65
C ILE A 161 9.26 -6.82 12.55
N LEU A 162 9.09 -5.49 12.68
CA LEU A 162 9.63 -4.53 11.72
C LEU A 162 11.16 -4.62 11.63
N LEU A 163 11.82 -4.74 12.76
CA LEU A 163 13.26 -4.89 12.83
C LEU A 163 13.74 -6.20 12.18
N ALA A 164 13.05 -7.30 12.43
CA ALA A 164 13.36 -8.59 11.81
C ALA A 164 13.16 -8.55 10.28
N LEU A 165 12.06 -7.94 9.79
CA LEU A 165 11.83 -7.77 8.36
C LEU A 165 12.88 -6.87 7.70
N HIS A 166 13.31 -5.82 8.39
CA HIS A 166 14.37 -4.95 7.89
C HIS A 166 15.71 -5.70 7.73
N PHE A 167 16.08 -6.52 8.70
CA PHE A 167 17.29 -7.37 8.59
C PHE A 167 17.21 -8.37 7.45
N VAL A 168 16.07 -9.02 7.26
CA VAL A 168 15.84 -9.95 6.14
C VAL A 168 15.94 -9.22 4.80
N ASN A 169 15.40 -8.00 4.70
CA ASN A 169 15.47 -7.19 3.49
C ASN A 169 16.93 -6.84 3.14
N VAL A 170 17.73 -6.38 4.11
CA VAL A 170 19.15 -6.06 3.88
C VAL A 170 19.93 -7.30 3.42
N SER A 171 19.73 -8.46 4.04
CA SER A 171 20.41 -9.70 3.65
C SER A 171 20.01 -10.20 2.27
N TRP A 172 18.73 -10.05 1.90
CA TRP A 172 18.23 -10.40 0.57
C TRP A 172 18.86 -9.53 -0.53
N PHE A 173 18.92 -8.22 -0.33
CA PHE A 173 19.58 -7.31 -1.28
C PHE A 173 21.07 -7.62 -1.48
N SER A 174 21.78 -7.96 -0.43
CA SER A 174 23.19 -8.36 -0.55
C SER A 174 23.37 -9.68 -1.32
N TYR A 175 22.43 -10.62 -1.16
CA TYR A 175 22.46 -11.90 -1.86
C TYR A 175 22.13 -11.76 -3.35
N VAL A 176 21.07 -11.00 -3.69
CA VAL A 176 20.67 -10.75 -5.08
C VAL A 176 21.69 -9.85 -5.81
N GLY A 177 22.23 -8.83 -5.14
CA GLY A 177 23.29 -7.98 -5.69
C GLY A 177 24.58 -8.74 -5.99
N GLY A 178 24.90 -9.78 -5.22
CA GLY A 178 26.04 -10.68 -5.48
C GLY A 178 25.82 -11.69 -6.61
N MET A 179 24.58 -11.93 -7.04
CA MET A 179 24.28 -12.79 -8.21
C MET A 179 24.25 -12.03 -9.54
N LEU A 180 24.19 -10.70 -9.50
CA LEU A 180 24.12 -9.84 -10.70
C LEU A 180 25.49 -9.24 -11.08
N GLN A 181 26.54 -9.53 -10.31
CA GLN A 181 27.96 -9.26 -10.61
C GLN A 181 28.64 -10.53 -11.13
#